data_ac3b2465d0626973476353e79a8a7f15
#
_entry.id   ac3b2465d0626973476353e79a8a7f15
#
_cell.length_a   1.000
_cell.length_b   1.000
_cell.length_c   1.000
_cell.angle_alpha   90.00
_cell.angle_beta   90.00
_cell.angle_gamma   90.00
#
_symmetry.space_group_name_H-M   'P 1'
#
loop_
_entity.id
_entity.type
_entity.pdbx_description
1 polymer ?
#
loop_
_entity_poly.entity_id
_entity_poly.type
_entity_poly.pdbx_seq_one_letter_code
_entity_poly.pdbx_strand_id
1 'polypeptide(L)'
;MTALKTSGAEVIILFGVTSATAVALRTAAALGYGTTWGPQFIFGSVGADPTTLLTLAGATTAEARTATLRSLTGALSLSFLPAASDTEDEYVKKFVEINTAYNKGVAWDNNVLVGMNQAMLIVQALRAAGENPTRASLVAALKSKGSTFASAGYSKFDAANNIGYTGYWVGKFNSTGVIAPAEGGKPVVYTADSSTSNGDATLSTCTRPAMPADAIPTNK
;
A
#
# COMPACT_ATOMS: atom_id res chain seq x y z
N MET A 1 -8.21 -22.37 5.80
CA MET A 1 -7.12 -22.43 6.81
C MET A 1 -6.88 -23.85 7.31
N THR A 2 -7.90 -24.61 7.72
CA THR A 2 -7.72 -26.01 8.20
C THR A 2 -7.01 -26.90 7.18
N ALA A 3 -7.45 -26.89 5.92
CA ALA A 3 -6.79 -27.67 4.86
C ALA A 3 -5.31 -27.25 4.66
N LEU A 4 -5.00 -25.97 4.74
CA LEU A 4 -3.62 -25.47 4.64
C LEU A 4 -2.75 -25.94 5.82
N LYS A 5 -3.31 -25.95 7.03
CA LYS A 5 -2.61 -26.53 8.19
C LYS A 5 -2.34 -28.02 7.99
N THR A 6 -3.33 -28.77 7.53
CA THR A 6 -3.22 -30.23 7.32
C THR A 6 -2.23 -30.57 6.20
N SER A 7 -2.10 -29.70 5.18
CA SER A 7 -1.15 -29.90 4.08
C SER A 7 0.32 -29.65 4.47
N GLY A 8 0.56 -29.08 5.65
CA GLY A 8 1.93 -28.72 6.06
C GLY A 8 2.49 -27.49 5.33
N ALA A 9 1.64 -26.63 4.77
CA ALA A 9 2.09 -25.45 4.05
C ALA A 9 2.97 -24.54 4.94
N GLU A 10 4.18 -24.26 4.50
CA GLU A 10 5.15 -23.41 5.19
C GLU A 10 4.99 -21.92 4.82
N VAL A 11 4.39 -21.65 3.67
CA VAL A 11 4.10 -20.28 3.18
C VAL A 11 2.64 -20.21 2.77
N ILE A 12 1.96 -19.15 3.21
CA ILE A 12 0.58 -18.87 2.84
C ILE A 12 0.49 -17.49 2.24
N ILE A 13 0.13 -17.41 0.96
CA ILE A 13 -0.10 -16.15 0.26
C ILE A 13 -1.60 -15.85 0.31
N LEU A 14 -1.97 -14.73 0.93
CA LEU A 14 -3.34 -14.23 0.99
C LEU A 14 -3.49 -13.02 0.06
N PHE A 15 -4.11 -13.26 -1.08
CA PHE A 15 -4.42 -12.22 -2.05
C PHE A 15 -5.91 -11.88 -1.97
N GLY A 16 -6.25 -10.98 -1.06
CA GLY A 16 -7.65 -10.65 -0.78
C GLY A 16 -7.79 -9.26 -0.17
N VAL A 17 -9.04 -8.87 0.06
CA VAL A 17 -9.37 -7.64 0.78
C VAL A 17 -9.15 -7.80 2.29
N THR A 18 -9.04 -6.68 3.01
CA THR A 18 -8.70 -6.66 4.44
C THR A 18 -9.66 -7.51 5.30
N SER A 19 -10.97 -7.53 4.98
CA SER A 19 -11.94 -8.36 5.71
C SER A 19 -11.66 -9.86 5.57
N ALA A 20 -11.30 -10.32 4.38
CA ALA A 20 -10.95 -11.73 4.15
C ALA A 20 -9.65 -12.08 4.87
N THR A 21 -8.66 -11.22 4.86
CA THR A 21 -7.40 -11.38 5.61
C THR A 21 -7.65 -11.47 7.11
N ALA A 22 -8.51 -10.61 7.67
CA ALA A 22 -8.86 -10.63 9.08
C ALA A 22 -9.54 -11.96 9.49
N VAL A 23 -10.44 -12.48 8.65
CA VAL A 23 -11.07 -13.79 8.89
C VAL A 23 -10.03 -14.92 8.84
N ALA A 24 -9.12 -14.89 7.86
CA ALA A 24 -8.06 -15.87 7.73
C ALA A 24 -7.13 -15.88 8.96
N LEU A 25 -6.73 -14.71 9.45
CA LEU A 25 -5.89 -14.57 10.65
C LEU A 25 -6.58 -15.07 11.91
N ARG A 26 -7.87 -14.72 12.13
CA ARG A 26 -8.64 -15.25 13.26
C ARG A 26 -8.74 -16.77 13.21
N THR A 27 -8.99 -17.35 12.04
CA THR A 27 -9.04 -18.78 11.86
C THR A 27 -7.67 -19.42 12.10
N ALA A 28 -6.60 -18.80 11.62
CA ALA A 28 -5.24 -19.28 11.88
C ALA A 28 -4.91 -19.28 13.37
N ALA A 29 -5.26 -18.20 14.09
CA ALA A 29 -5.07 -18.11 15.54
C ALA A 29 -5.83 -19.22 16.29
N ALA A 30 -7.08 -19.49 15.93
CA ALA A 30 -7.88 -20.58 16.49
C ALA A 30 -7.28 -21.97 16.19
N LEU A 31 -6.54 -22.12 15.11
CA LEU A 31 -5.82 -23.35 14.74
C LEU A 31 -4.42 -23.47 15.35
N GLY A 32 -4.01 -22.52 16.22
CA GLY A 32 -2.74 -22.56 16.92
C GLY A 32 -1.58 -21.89 16.18
N TYR A 33 -1.87 -20.91 15.31
CA TYR A 33 -0.83 -20.10 14.69
C TYR A 33 0.04 -19.42 15.75
N GLY A 34 1.36 -19.48 15.53
CA GLY A 34 2.36 -18.93 16.47
C GLY A 34 2.67 -19.81 17.68
N THR A 35 2.04 -21.00 17.81
CA THR A 35 2.31 -21.98 18.87
C THR A 35 2.63 -23.36 18.34
N THR A 36 1.69 -23.98 17.65
CA THR A 36 1.81 -25.35 17.09
C THR A 36 1.87 -25.35 15.56
N TRP A 37 1.68 -24.20 14.94
CA TRP A 37 1.68 -24.00 13.50
C TRP A 37 2.14 -22.57 13.19
N GLY A 38 3.06 -22.37 12.25
CA GLY A 38 3.68 -21.08 12.01
C GLY A 38 4.15 -20.88 10.56
N PRO A 39 3.25 -20.97 9.55
CA PRO A 39 3.64 -20.63 8.18
C PRO A 39 3.96 -19.15 8.06
N GLN A 40 4.83 -18.82 7.11
CA GLN A 40 5.06 -17.43 6.72
C GLN A 40 3.83 -16.90 5.98
N PHE A 41 3.21 -15.86 6.49
CA PHE A 41 2.17 -15.15 5.76
C PHE A 41 2.75 -14.10 4.82
N ILE A 42 2.19 -14.00 3.61
CA ILE A 42 2.45 -12.94 2.62
C ILE A 42 1.10 -12.37 2.22
N PHE A 43 0.90 -11.08 2.39
CA PHE A 43 -0.34 -10.38 2.05
C PHE A 43 -0.19 -9.53 0.80
N GLY A 44 -1.24 -9.46 -0.01
CA GLY A 44 -1.37 -8.39 -1.02
C GLY A 44 -1.59 -7.04 -0.32
N SER A 45 -1.14 -5.95 -0.94
CA SER A 45 -1.22 -4.60 -0.38
C SER A 45 -2.62 -4.18 0.08
N VAL A 46 -3.66 -4.58 -0.65
CA VAL A 46 -5.07 -4.24 -0.32
C VAL A 46 -5.54 -4.93 0.96
N GLY A 47 -5.01 -6.13 1.24
CA GLY A 47 -5.37 -6.91 2.42
C GLY A 47 -4.52 -6.62 3.67
N ALA A 48 -3.54 -5.73 3.57
CA ALA A 48 -2.49 -5.57 4.56
C ALA A 48 -2.59 -4.29 5.40
N ASP A 49 -3.70 -3.55 5.33
CA ASP A 49 -3.86 -2.34 6.16
C ASP A 49 -3.92 -2.71 7.65
N PRO A 50 -2.92 -2.32 8.47
CA PRO A 50 -2.83 -2.78 9.87
C PRO A 50 -3.97 -2.25 10.73
N THR A 51 -4.42 -1.01 10.51
CA THR A 51 -5.49 -0.38 11.30
C THR A 51 -6.80 -1.09 11.09
N THR A 52 -7.15 -1.32 9.82
CA THR A 52 -8.37 -2.02 9.43
C THR A 52 -8.33 -3.50 9.84
N LEU A 53 -7.16 -4.17 9.70
CA LEU A 53 -7.00 -5.56 10.14
C LEU A 53 -7.24 -5.73 11.63
N LEU A 54 -6.69 -4.86 12.48
CA LEU A 54 -6.90 -4.89 13.92
C LEU A 54 -8.37 -4.68 14.28
N THR A 55 -9.04 -3.74 13.62
CA THR A 55 -10.47 -3.46 13.83
C THR A 55 -11.34 -4.64 13.39
N LEU A 56 -11.15 -5.16 12.18
CA LEU A 56 -11.94 -6.26 11.63
C LEU A 56 -11.65 -7.61 12.30
N ALA A 57 -10.46 -7.78 12.88
CA ALA A 57 -10.16 -8.94 13.71
C ALA A 57 -10.86 -8.93 15.07
N GLY A 58 -11.62 -7.87 15.38
CA GLY A 58 -12.31 -7.74 16.67
C GLY A 58 -11.36 -7.43 17.83
N ALA A 59 -10.23 -6.78 17.53
CA ALA A 59 -9.22 -6.42 18.51
C ALA A 59 -9.65 -5.19 19.34
N THR A 60 -10.81 -5.31 20.01
CA THR A 60 -11.42 -4.25 20.82
C THR A 60 -10.87 -4.18 22.25
N THR A 61 -10.27 -5.26 22.73
CA THR A 61 -9.58 -5.30 24.03
C THR A 61 -8.06 -5.34 23.83
N ALA A 62 -7.30 -5.02 24.89
CA ALA A 62 -5.83 -5.07 24.86
C ALA A 62 -5.32 -6.48 24.56
N GLU A 63 -5.97 -7.50 25.12
CA GLU A 63 -5.62 -8.91 24.93
C GLU A 63 -5.89 -9.36 23.49
N ALA A 64 -7.07 -9.03 22.94
CA ALA A 64 -7.43 -9.36 21.57
C ALA A 64 -6.50 -8.63 20.57
N ARG A 65 -6.14 -7.37 20.87
CA ARG A 65 -5.16 -6.61 20.08
C ARG A 65 -3.80 -7.27 20.09
N THR A 66 -3.31 -7.68 21.27
CA THR A 66 -2.03 -8.36 21.44
C THR A 66 -2.00 -9.68 20.68
N ALA A 67 -3.08 -10.48 20.75
CA ALA A 67 -3.19 -11.74 20.03
C ALA A 67 -3.16 -11.54 18.50
N THR A 68 -3.90 -10.53 18.01
CA THR A 68 -3.92 -10.20 16.58
C THR A 68 -2.55 -9.70 16.10
N LEU A 69 -1.90 -8.83 16.86
CA LEU A 69 -0.53 -8.35 16.55
C LEU A 69 0.49 -9.47 16.51
N ARG A 70 0.37 -10.46 17.42
CA ARG A 70 1.23 -11.66 17.39
C ARG A 70 1.06 -12.43 16.09
N SER A 71 -0.17 -12.55 15.58
CA SER A 71 -0.45 -13.24 14.31
C SER A 71 0.04 -12.45 13.09
N LEU A 72 0.17 -11.13 13.20
CA LEU A 72 0.70 -10.27 12.14
C LEU A 72 2.22 -10.18 12.16
N THR A 73 2.84 -10.24 13.33
CA THR A 73 4.28 -10.03 13.48
C THR A 73 5.08 -10.97 12.59
N GLY A 74 5.94 -10.41 11.77
CA GLY A 74 6.76 -11.16 10.81
C GLY A 74 6.07 -11.44 9.47
N ALA A 75 4.78 -11.23 9.34
CA ALA A 75 4.10 -11.35 8.05
C ALA A 75 4.65 -10.33 7.05
N LEU A 76 4.75 -10.75 5.79
CA LEU A 76 5.22 -9.89 4.70
C LEU A 76 4.03 -9.28 3.96
N SER A 77 4.24 -8.11 3.39
CA SER A 77 3.28 -7.43 2.53
C SER A 77 3.97 -6.77 1.36
N LEU A 78 3.32 -6.78 0.21
CA LEU A 78 3.74 -5.98 -0.94
C LEU A 78 3.09 -4.60 -0.85
N SER A 79 3.84 -3.54 -1.13
CA SER A 79 3.31 -2.18 -1.18
C SER A 79 3.88 -1.41 -2.35
N PHE A 80 3.06 -0.59 -2.99
CA PHE A 80 3.44 0.32 -4.08
C PHE A 80 3.48 1.80 -3.64
N LEU A 81 3.09 2.08 -2.39
CA LEU A 81 3.14 3.39 -1.73
C LEU A 81 4.02 3.29 -0.49
N PRO A 82 4.54 4.41 0.03
CA PRO A 82 5.17 4.42 1.35
C PRO A 82 4.19 3.92 2.42
N ALA A 83 4.70 3.49 3.55
CA ALA A 83 3.83 3.18 4.69
C ALA A 83 3.17 4.48 5.18
N ALA A 84 1.88 4.45 5.50
CA ALA A 84 1.19 5.63 6.04
C ALA A 84 1.80 6.11 7.38
N SER A 85 2.54 5.25 8.06
CA SER A 85 3.30 5.56 9.28
C SER A 85 4.67 6.20 9.05
N ASP A 86 5.15 6.26 7.81
CA ASP A 86 6.44 6.88 7.46
C ASP A 86 6.31 8.40 7.37
N THR A 87 6.35 9.07 8.52
CA THR A 87 6.22 10.53 8.63
C THR A 87 7.44 11.30 8.12
N GLU A 88 8.54 10.63 7.80
CA GLU A 88 9.72 11.24 7.18
C GLU A 88 9.58 11.31 5.64
N ASP A 89 8.69 10.53 5.06
CA ASP A 89 8.36 10.62 3.64
C ASP A 89 7.63 11.93 3.32
N GLU A 90 8.13 12.70 2.35
CA GLU A 90 7.60 14.03 2.01
C GLU A 90 6.12 14.02 1.60
N TYR A 91 5.68 12.96 0.89
CA TYR A 91 4.28 12.83 0.46
C TYR A 91 3.38 12.47 1.62
N VAL A 92 3.80 11.50 2.45
CA VAL A 92 3.05 11.11 3.65
C VAL A 92 2.89 12.31 4.57
N LYS A 93 3.97 13.01 4.87
CA LYS A 93 3.96 14.20 5.72
C LYS A 93 2.96 15.24 5.21
N LYS A 94 3.01 15.54 3.91
CA LYS A 94 2.13 16.54 3.30
C LYS A 94 0.68 16.10 3.26
N PHE A 95 0.40 14.85 2.96
CA PHE A 95 -0.95 14.32 2.96
C PHE A 95 -1.55 14.27 4.37
N VAL A 96 -0.76 13.98 5.40
CA VAL A 96 -1.19 14.09 6.81
C VAL A 96 -1.58 15.52 7.15
N GLU A 97 -0.80 16.53 6.74
CA GLU A 97 -1.15 17.95 6.93
C GLU A 97 -2.51 18.28 6.28
N ILE A 98 -2.72 17.86 5.03
CA ILE A 98 -3.99 18.07 4.30
C ILE A 98 -5.14 17.36 5.01
N ASN A 99 -4.96 16.08 5.37
CA ASN A 99 -5.99 15.32 6.07
C ASN A 99 -6.41 16.01 7.37
N THR A 100 -5.45 16.47 8.15
CA THR A 100 -5.70 17.15 9.41
C THR A 100 -6.46 18.48 9.20
N ALA A 101 -6.09 19.23 8.16
CA ALA A 101 -6.70 20.54 7.91
C ALA A 101 -8.12 20.45 7.33
N TYR A 102 -8.37 19.53 6.40
CA TYR A 102 -9.57 19.54 5.56
C TYR A 102 -10.47 18.32 5.73
N ASN A 103 -9.96 17.22 6.29
CA ASN A 103 -10.71 15.97 6.43
C ASN A 103 -10.92 15.61 7.90
N LYS A 104 -11.46 16.57 8.65
CA LYS A 104 -11.65 16.46 10.10
C LYS A 104 -12.49 15.24 10.47
N GLY A 105 -12.01 14.47 11.44
CA GLY A 105 -12.71 13.28 11.93
C GLY A 105 -12.39 11.98 11.16
N VAL A 106 -11.62 12.04 10.09
CA VAL A 106 -11.13 10.84 9.41
C VAL A 106 -9.71 10.51 9.89
N ALA A 107 -9.57 9.34 10.48
CA ALA A 107 -8.26 8.86 10.92
C ALA A 107 -7.34 8.64 9.73
N TRP A 108 -6.06 8.98 9.91
CA TRP A 108 -5.04 8.73 8.91
C TRP A 108 -4.67 7.24 8.86
N ASP A 109 -4.74 6.64 7.67
CA ASP A 109 -4.39 5.25 7.42
C ASP A 109 -3.88 5.05 5.97
N ASN A 110 -3.57 3.81 5.59
CA ASN A 110 -3.14 3.49 4.24
C ASN A 110 -4.21 3.76 3.18
N ASN A 111 -5.51 3.62 3.51
CA ASN A 111 -6.58 3.87 2.55
C ASN A 111 -6.71 5.37 2.25
N VAL A 112 -6.57 6.21 3.28
CA VAL A 112 -6.52 7.68 3.11
C VAL A 112 -5.31 8.08 2.29
N LEU A 113 -4.14 7.51 2.54
CA LEU A 113 -2.93 7.75 1.74
C LEU A 113 -3.16 7.40 0.27
N VAL A 114 -3.74 6.24 -0.02
CA VAL A 114 -4.08 5.82 -1.41
C VAL A 114 -5.03 6.83 -2.05
N GLY A 115 -6.11 7.21 -1.35
CA GLY A 115 -7.08 8.19 -1.84
C GLY A 115 -6.47 9.57 -2.13
N MET A 116 -5.62 10.06 -1.24
CA MET A 116 -4.91 11.33 -1.40
C MET A 116 -3.97 11.29 -2.62
N ASN A 117 -3.22 10.21 -2.78
CA ASN A 117 -2.33 10.04 -3.93
C ASN A 117 -3.10 9.99 -5.25
N GLN A 118 -4.22 9.26 -5.29
CA GLN A 118 -5.08 9.22 -6.47
C GLN A 118 -5.69 10.59 -6.78
N ALA A 119 -6.16 11.32 -5.78
CA ALA A 119 -6.69 12.67 -5.96
C ALA A 119 -5.62 13.62 -6.55
N MET A 120 -4.39 13.56 -6.05
CA MET A 120 -3.28 14.34 -6.58
C MET A 120 -2.99 14.00 -8.05
N LEU A 121 -2.99 12.72 -8.41
CA LEU A 121 -2.81 12.29 -9.81
C LEU A 121 -3.93 12.77 -10.72
N ILE A 122 -5.19 12.71 -10.26
CA ILE A 122 -6.35 13.22 -11.00
C ILE A 122 -6.23 14.72 -11.24
N VAL A 123 -5.85 15.49 -10.23
CA VAL A 123 -5.66 16.95 -10.37
C VAL A 123 -4.58 17.25 -11.41
N GLN A 124 -3.45 16.58 -11.38
CA GLN A 124 -2.40 16.74 -12.37
C GLN A 124 -2.87 16.38 -13.78
N ALA A 125 -3.63 15.30 -13.93
CA ALA A 125 -4.17 14.88 -15.20
C ALA A 125 -5.19 15.88 -15.77
N LEU A 126 -6.08 16.42 -14.92
CA LEU A 126 -7.05 17.45 -15.32
C LEU A 126 -6.35 18.75 -15.74
N ARG A 127 -5.35 19.22 -14.98
CA ARG A 127 -4.55 20.38 -15.35
C ARG A 127 -3.83 20.18 -16.69
N ALA A 128 -3.29 18.98 -16.92
CA ALA A 128 -2.62 18.64 -18.17
C ALA A 128 -3.58 18.50 -19.37
N ALA A 129 -4.85 18.18 -19.12
CA ALA A 129 -5.89 18.08 -20.15
C ALA A 129 -6.46 19.44 -20.60
N GLY A 130 -6.19 20.53 -19.86
CA GLY A 130 -6.59 21.89 -20.17
C GLY A 130 -7.89 22.34 -19.49
N GLU A 131 -8.30 23.58 -19.76
CA GLU A 131 -9.43 24.25 -19.08
C GLU A 131 -10.80 23.57 -19.32
N ASN A 132 -10.98 22.94 -20.49
CA ASN A 132 -12.22 22.23 -20.82
C ASN A 132 -11.93 20.74 -21.07
N PRO A 133 -11.67 19.94 -20.00
CA PRO A 133 -11.25 18.58 -20.15
C PRO A 133 -12.39 17.70 -20.68
N THR A 134 -12.09 16.93 -21.69
CA THR A 134 -12.92 15.83 -22.19
C THR A 134 -12.31 14.50 -21.79
N ARG A 135 -13.07 13.40 -21.91
CA ARG A 135 -12.50 12.06 -21.72
C ARG A 135 -11.31 11.81 -22.63
N ALA A 136 -11.37 12.25 -23.87
CA ALA A 136 -10.32 12.07 -24.86
C ALA A 136 -9.06 12.87 -24.48
N SER A 137 -9.21 14.16 -24.13
CA SER A 137 -8.08 14.99 -23.70
C SER A 137 -7.45 14.50 -22.38
N LEU A 138 -8.26 13.99 -21.44
CA LEU A 138 -7.75 13.42 -20.19
C LEU A 138 -6.91 12.15 -20.45
N VAL A 139 -7.41 11.24 -21.28
CA VAL A 139 -6.68 10.02 -21.66
C VAL A 139 -5.39 10.38 -22.41
N ALA A 140 -5.45 11.34 -23.33
CA ALA A 140 -4.28 11.83 -24.06
C ALA A 140 -3.23 12.45 -23.12
N ALA A 141 -3.68 13.24 -22.13
CA ALA A 141 -2.80 13.82 -21.10
C ALA A 141 -2.12 12.74 -20.24
N LEU A 142 -2.87 11.73 -19.80
CA LEU A 142 -2.31 10.60 -19.06
C LEU A 142 -1.26 9.85 -19.89
N LYS A 143 -1.56 9.54 -21.14
CA LYS A 143 -0.63 8.82 -22.03
C LYS A 143 0.63 9.62 -22.35
N SER A 144 0.53 10.92 -22.53
CA SER A 144 1.66 11.77 -22.92
C SER A 144 2.49 12.30 -21.76
N LYS A 145 1.88 12.52 -20.59
CA LYS A 145 2.51 13.18 -19.43
C LYS A 145 2.46 12.38 -18.13
N GLY A 146 1.68 11.31 -18.06
CA GLY A 146 1.46 10.56 -16.82
C GLY A 146 2.74 10.04 -16.18
N SER A 147 3.76 9.69 -16.97
CA SER A 147 5.07 9.27 -16.46
C SER A 147 5.85 10.38 -15.74
N THR A 148 5.45 11.65 -15.89
CA THR A 148 6.09 12.80 -15.23
C THR A 148 5.30 13.30 -14.03
N PHE A 149 4.10 12.77 -13.79
CA PHE A 149 3.28 13.20 -12.66
C PHE A 149 3.93 12.84 -11.34
N ALA A 150 3.84 13.76 -10.40
CA ALA A 150 4.25 13.53 -9.04
C ALA A 150 3.33 12.51 -8.36
N SER A 151 3.90 11.58 -7.63
CA SER A 151 3.16 10.52 -6.95
C SER A 151 3.94 10.01 -5.74
N ALA A 152 3.23 9.69 -4.67
CA ALA A 152 3.80 8.95 -3.56
C ALA A 152 4.20 7.52 -3.95
N GLY A 153 3.68 6.99 -5.06
CA GLY A 153 4.04 5.66 -5.56
C GLY A 153 5.51 5.55 -5.94
N TYR A 154 6.09 4.39 -5.71
CA TYR A 154 7.50 4.12 -5.95
C TYR A 154 7.87 3.86 -7.40
N SER A 155 6.92 3.96 -8.33
CA SER A 155 7.14 3.70 -9.74
C SER A 155 6.36 4.67 -10.60
N LYS A 156 6.74 4.74 -11.86
CA LYS A 156 6.14 5.64 -12.85
C LYS A 156 4.95 4.97 -13.53
N PHE A 157 4.01 5.80 -13.96
CA PHE A 157 2.97 5.38 -14.89
C PHE A 157 3.59 4.92 -16.22
N ASP A 158 3.20 3.73 -16.67
CA ASP A 158 3.59 3.21 -17.99
C ASP A 158 2.45 3.43 -18.99
N ALA A 159 2.60 4.46 -19.81
CA ALA A 159 1.61 4.83 -20.79
C ALA A 159 1.44 3.79 -21.92
N ALA A 160 2.48 3.03 -22.23
CA ALA A 160 2.44 2.02 -23.30
C ALA A 160 1.52 0.85 -22.90
N ASN A 161 1.54 0.47 -21.63
CA ASN A 161 0.77 -0.66 -21.10
C ASN A 161 -0.45 -0.25 -20.28
N ASN A 162 -0.73 1.04 -20.12
CA ASN A 162 -1.78 1.60 -19.24
C ASN A 162 -1.64 1.14 -17.78
N ILE A 163 -0.41 0.91 -17.31
CA ILE A 163 -0.12 0.48 -15.95
C ILE A 163 0.12 1.72 -15.09
N GLY A 164 -0.58 1.83 -13.97
CA GLY A 164 -0.46 2.98 -13.06
C GLY A 164 0.82 2.95 -12.23
N TYR A 165 1.15 1.79 -11.67
CA TYR A 165 2.36 1.57 -10.88
C TYR A 165 3.04 0.28 -11.32
N THR A 166 4.35 0.35 -11.54
CA THR A 166 5.16 -0.79 -11.96
C THR A 166 6.13 -1.25 -10.87
N GLY A 167 6.25 -0.50 -9.77
CA GLY A 167 7.16 -0.81 -8.68
C GLY A 167 6.43 -1.18 -7.39
N TYR A 168 7.06 -2.03 -6.63
CA TYR A 168 6.61 -2.42 -5.29
C TYR A 168 7.83 -2.66 -4.38
N TRP A 169 7.59 -2.60 -3.09
CA TRP A 169 8.55 -2.97 -2.07
C TRP A 169 7.95 -4.01 -1.13
N VAL A 170 8.82 -4.76 -0.47
CA VAL A 170 8.40 -5.78 0.49
C VAL A 170 8.45 -5.18 1.89
N GLY A 171 7.31 -5.12 2.55
CA GLY A 171 7.17 -4.72 3.93
C GLY A 171 7.04 -5.93 4.86
N LYS A 172 7.42 -5.74 6.12
CA LYS A 172 7.29 -6.71 7.19
C LYS A 172 6.58 -6.06 8.38
N PHE A 173 5.57 -6.74 8.90
CA PHE A 173 4.89 -6.28 10.11
C PHE A 173 5.77 -6.46 11.34
N ASN A 174 5.93 -5.42 12.13
CA ASN A 174 6.55 -5.48 13.44
C ASN A 174 5.53 -5.84 14.55
N SER A 175 5.99 -5.95 15.78
CA SER A 175 5.16 -6.30 16.94
C SER A 175 4.10 -5.25 17.32
N THR A 176 4.22 -4.03 16.79
CA THR A 176 3.22 -2.97 17.01
C THR A 176 2.20 -2.87 15.87
N GLY A 177 2.33 -3.71 14.82
CA GLY A 177 1.48 -3.72 13.65
C GLY A 177 1.87 -2.69 12.60
N VAL A 178 3.04 -2.09 12.71
CA VAL A 178 3.58 -1.17 11.69
C VAL A 178 4.29 -1.99 10.62
N ILE A 179 4.07 -1.62 9.36
CA ILE A 179 4.81 -2.19 8.22
C ILE A 179 6.07 -1.34 8.00
N ALA A 180 7.22 -1.99 8.04
CA ALA A 180 8.50 -1.40 7.71
C ALA A 180 9.16 -2.19 6.57
N PRO A 181 10.14 -1.63 5.85
CA PRO A 181 10.88 -2.39 4.83
C PRO A 181 11.44 -3.68 5.42
N ALA A 182 11.22 -4.81 4.72
CA ALA A 182 11.59 -6.13 5.24
C ALA A 182 13.10 -6.28 5.45
N GLU A 183 13.89 -5.57 4.65
CA GLU A 183 15.36 -5.57 4.71
C GLU A 183 15.90 -4.46 5.62
N GLY A 184 15.02 -3.66 6.25
CA GLY A 184 15.40 -2.49 7.05
C GLY A 184 15.77 -1.28 6.19
N GLY A 185 15.97 -0.13 6.84
CA GLY A 185 16.35 1.12 6.16
C GLY A 185 15.26 1.68 5.24
N LYS A 186 15.66 2.14 4.04
CA LYS A 186 14.73 2.64 3.02
C LYS A 186 14.16 1.49 2.19
N PRO A 187 12.93 1.64 1.64
CA PRO A 187 12.36 0.63 0.76
C PRO A 187 13.25 0.35 -0.44
N VAL A 188 13.52 -0.92 -0.70
CA VAL A 188 14.13 -1.39 -1.94
C VAL A 188 12.99 -1.70 -2.90
N VAL A 189 12.99 -1.03 -4.06
CA VAL A 189 11.89 -1.13 -5.02
C VAL A 189 12.21 -2.17 -6.07
N TYR A 190 11.28 -3.09 -6.24
CA TYR A 190 11.28 -4.08 -7.30
C TYR A 190 10.31 -3.62 -8.38
N THR A 191 10.76 -3.62 -9.63
CA THR A 191 9.89 -3.34 -10.78
C THR A 191 9.57 -4.64 -11.49
N ALA A 192 8.27 -4.88 -11.70
CA ALA A 192 7.85 -5.93 -12.62
C ALA A 192 8.05 -5.40 -14.04
N ASP A 193 8.90 -6.04 -14.83
CA ASP A 193 9.01 -5.77 -16.24
C ASP A 193 7.84 -6.44 -16.96
N SER A 194 6.82 -5.63 -17.29
CA SER A 194 5.64 -6.12 -18.01
C SER A 194 5.93 -6.51 -19.45
N SER A 195 7.14 -6.20 -19.98
CA SER A 195 7.57 -6.58 -21.32
C SER A 195 8.07 -8.03 -21.39
N THR A 196 8.40 -8.63 -20.24
CA THR A 196 8.84 -10.01 -20.17
C THR A 196 7.70 -10.95 -19.83
N SER A 197 7.52 -11.99 -20.64
CA SER A 197 6.48 -13.00 -20.42
C SER A 197 6.67 -13.83 -19.13
N ASN A 198 7.80 -13.72 -18.49
CA ASN A 198 8.17 -14.49 -17.30
C ASN A 198 8.00 -13.73 -15.99
N GLY A 199 7.67 -12.44 -16.03
CA GLY A 199 7.44 -11.64 -14.83
C GLY A 199 8.66 -11.48 -13.93
N ASP A 200 9.87 -11.51 -14.49
CA ASP A 200 11.09 -11.31 -13.72
C ASP A 200 11.10 -9.91 -13.11
N ALA A 201 11.22 -9.85 -11.80
CA ALA A 201 11.32 -8.60 -11.08
C ALA A 201 12.73 -8.03 -11.17
N THR A 202 12.84 -6.79 -11.59
CA THR A 202 14.12 -6.08 -11.64
C THR A 202 14.23 -5.18 -10.42
N LEU A 203 15.34 -5.26 -9.70
CA LEU A 203 15.64 -4.36 -8.60
C LEU A 203 15.92 -2.96 -9.14
N SER A 204 15.27 -1.94 -8.59
CA SER A 204 15.52 -0.55 -8.94
C SER A 204 15.61 0.34 -7.70
N THR A 205 16.37 1.45 -7.84
CA THR A 205 16.34 2.50 -6.83
C THR A 205 15.05 3.30 -6.96
N CYS A 206 14.43 3.61 -5.83
CA CYS A 206 13.25 4.45 -5.80
C CYS A 206 13.64 5.91 -6.05
N THR A 207 13.35 6.44 -7.22
CA THR A 207 13.39 7.87 -7.49
C THR A 207 11.98 8.34 -7.81
N ARG A 208 11.45 9.20 -6.95
CA ARG A 208 10.15 9.85 -7.16
C ARG A 208 10.38 11.32 -7.48
N PRO A 209 9.56 11.95 -8.33
CA PRO A 209 9.56 13.39 -8.45
C PRO A 209 9.29 14.02 -7.08
N ALA A 210 9.96 15.12 -6.77
CA ALA A 210 9.63 15.89 -5.57
C ALA A 210 8.17 16.35 -5.62
N MET A 211 7.56 16.51 -4.46
CA MET A 211 6.18 17.00 -4.40
C MET A 211 6.11 18.43 -4.98
N PRO A 212 5.24 18.70 -5.97
CA PRO A 212 5.10 20.05 -6.51
C PRO A 212 4.68 21.04 -5.43
N ALA A 213 5.25 22.25 -5.46
CA ALA A 213 4.91 23.29 -4.51
C ALA A 213 3.41 23.71 -4.56
N ASP A 214 2.77 23.50 -5.71
CA ASP A 214 1.36 23.78 -5.97
C ASP A 214 0.47 22.53 -5.91
N ALA A 215 0.98 21.42 -5.38
CA ALA A 215 0.21 20.17 -5.23
C ALA A 215 -1.03 20.34 -4.35
N ILE A 216 -1.03 21.35 -3.49
CA ILE A 216 -2.17 21.71 -2.64
C ILE A 216 -2.80 22.97 -3.22
N PRO A 217 -4.11 22.95 -3.53
CA PRO A 217 -4.82 24.19 -3.82
C PRO A 217 -4.73 25.11 -2.60
N THR A 218 -4.02 26.22 -2.75
CA THR A 218 -4.18 27.32 -1.80
C THR A 218 -5.54 27.93 -2.11
N ASN A 219 -6.47 27.87 -1.17
CA ASN A 219 -7.69 28.65 -1.24
C ASN A 219 -7.28 30.13 -1.33
N LYS A 220 -7.36 30.69 -2.53
CA LYS A 220 -7.41 32.14 -2.74
C LYS A 220 -8.86 32.56 -2.81
#